data_76b4ddeff60176297977672a61ece8bb
#
_entry.id   76b4ddeff60176297977672a61ece8bb
#
_cell.length_a   1.000
_cell.length_b   1.000
_cell.length_c   1.000
_cell.angle_alpha   90.00
_cell.angle_beta   90.00
_cell.angle_gamma   90.00
#
_symmetry.space_group_name_H-M   'P 1'
#
loop_
_entity.id
_entity.type
_entity.pdbx_description
1 polymer ?
#
loop_
_entity_poly.entity_id
_entity_poly.type
_entity_poly.pdbx_seq_one_letter_code
_entity_poly.pdbx_strand_id
1 'polypeptide(L)'
;MATYDVTRFRASHNSYSGHERGSLEAQLDAGVRCVELDFHDNGFKELKDYRIGHLKGGAEVEHVPPNPPDTLLTSWLRVVAAWSAAHPGHDPLTIVLDSKDDLTNNALGDLADFNGRLEEVFGASLFTR
;
A
#
# COMPACT_ATOMS: atom_id res chain seq x y z
N MET A 1 -3.16 -28.85 1.05
CA MET A 1 -3.08 -27.39 0.79
C MET A 1 -1.98 -26.80 1.67
N ALA A 2 -1.09 -26.02 1.09
CA ALA A 2 -0.07 -25.34 1.87
C ALA A 2 -0.71 -24.25 2.73
N THR A 3 -0.26 -24.11 3.98
CA THR A 3 -0.70 -23.03 4.87
C THR A 3 0.19 -21.79 4.70
N TYR A 4 -0.34 -20.63 5.05
CA TYR A 4 0.36 -19.34 4.88
C TYR A 4 1.73 -19.33 5.58
N ASP A 5 1.82 -19.90 6.76
CA ASP A 5 3.01 -19.92 7.61
C ASP A 5 4.19 -20.74 7.04
N VAL A 6 3.91 -21.64 6.11
CA VAL A 6 4.96 -22.48 5.45
C VAL A 6 5.11 -22.17 3.95
N THR A 7 4.34 -21.25 3.42
CA THR A 7 4.37 -20.87 2.00
C THR A 7 5.32 -19.68 1.79
N ARG A 8 6.14 -19.76 0.75
CA ARG A 8 7.00 -18.64 0.33
C ARG A 8 6.29 -17.82 -0.75
N PHE A 9 6.24 -16.52 -0.56
CA PHE A 9 5.64 -15.59 -1.51
C PHE A 9 6.69 -14.64 -2.08
N ARG A 10 6.48 -14.20 -3.31
CA ARG A 10 7.29 -13.14 -3.90
C ARG A 10 6.97 -11.81 -3.23
N ALA A 11 8.00 -11.04 -2.97
CA ALA A 11 7.89 -9.70 -2.40
C ALA A 11 8.57 -8.68 -3.31
N SER A 12 8.09 -7.44 -3.30
CA SER A 12 8.79 -6.30 -3.87
C SER A 12 9.04 -5.24 -2.81
N HIS A 13 10.23 -4.65 -2.86
CA HIS A 13 10.67 -3.54 -2.03
C HIS A 13 10.36 -2.23 -2.73
N ASN A 14 9.88 -1.22 -1.99
CA ASN A 14 9.46 0.06 -2.57
C ASN A 14 8.55 -0.14 -3.80
N SER A 15 7.43 -0.83 -3.60
CA SER A 15 6.59 -1.31 -4.72
C SER A 15 5.99 -0.19 -5.56
N TYR A 16 5.93 1.04 -5.03
CA TYR A 16 5.54 2.26 -5.74
C TYR A 16 6.61 2.76 -6.73
N SER A 17 7.81 2.17 -6.69
CA SER A 17 8.95 2.48 -7.57
C SER A 17 9.43 1.19 -8.21
N GLY A 18 8.60 0.64 -9.08
CA GLY A 18 8.76 -0.73 -9.59
C GLY A 18 9.88 -0.91 -10.61
N HIS A 19 10.28 0.16 -11.30
CA HIS A 19 11.26 0.11 -12.40
C HIS A 19 10.89 -0.98 -13.41
N GLU A 20 11.78 -1.96 -13.62
CA GLU A 20 11.56 -3.08 -14.53
C GLU A 20 10.37 -3.98 -14.12
N ARG A 21 9.98 -3.97 -12.85
CA ARG A 21 8.82 -4.73 -12.37
C ARG A 21 7.49 -4.11 -12.80
N GLY A 22 7.52 -2.86 -13.26
CA GLY A 22 6.34 -2.14 -13.73
C GLY A 22 5.47 -1.56 -12.62
N SER A 23 4.21 -1.29 -12.97
CA SER A 23 3.22 -0.77 -12.05
C SER A 23 2.94 -1.72 -10.89
N LEU A 24 2.33 -1.22 -9.83
CA LEU A 24 1.89 -2.04 -8.70
C LEU A 24 0.96 -3.18 -9.16
N GLU A 25 0.03 -2.89 -10.05
CA GLU A 25 -0.86 -3.90 -10.64
C GLU A 25 -0.07 -4.95 -11.44
N ALA A 26 0.90 -4.53 -12.27
CA ALA A 26 1.74 -5.46 -13.03
C ALA A 26 2.55 -6.40 -12.12
N GLN A 27 3.01 -5.89 -10.99
CA GLN A 27 3.72 -6.71 -9.99
C GLN A 27 2.79 -7.77 -9.39
N LEU A 28 1.56 -7.41 -9.04
CA LEU A 28 0.55 -8.35 -8.54
C LEU A 28 0.20 -9.40 -9.59
N ASP A 29 0.03 -9.01 -10.85
CA ASP A 29 -0.22 -9.91 -11.98
C ASP A 29 0.94 -10.90 -12.20
N ALA A 30 2.17 -10.44 -11.95
CA ALA A 30 3.37 -11.28 -12.04
C ALA A 30 3.58 -12.22 -10.84
N GLY A 31 2.67 -12.23 -9.86
CA GLY A 31 2.70 -13.14 -8.72
C GLY A 31 3.32 -12.57 -7.44
N VAL A 32 3.61 -11.28 -7.38
CA VAL A 32 4.00 -10.62 -6.12
C VAL A 32 2.82 -10.67 -5.15
N ARG A 33 3.06 -11.10 -3.91
CA ARG A 33 2.06 -11.21 -2.84
C ARG A 33 2.44 -10.47 -1.57
N CYS A 34 3.61 -9.84 -1.56
CA CYS A 34 4.03 -8.94 -0.50
C CYS A 34 4.54 -7.65 -1.15
N VAL A 35 3.86 -6.56 -0.91
CA VAL A 35 4.21 -5.23 -1.43
C VAL A 35 4.55 -4.30 -0.28
N GLU A 36 5.41 -3.32 -0.52
CA GLU A 36 5.83 -2.34 0.47
C GLU A 36 5.53 -0.93 -0.03
N LEU A 37 4.92 -0.14 0.83
CA LEU A 37 4.63 1.27 0.60
C LEU A 37 5.18 2.09 1.77
N ASP A 38 6.18 2.91 1.51
CA ASP A 38 6.67 3.91 2.45
C ASP A 38 5.73 5.11 2.45
N PHE A 39 5.45 5.66 3.61
CA PHE A 39 4.55 6.81 3.68
C PHE A 39 4.95 7.83 4.75
N HIS A 40 4.45 9.04 4.57
CA HIS A 40 4.70 10.20 5.41
C HIS A 40 3.38 10.85 5.82
N ASP A 41 3.31 11.38 7.03
CA ASP A 41 2.16 12.17 7.49
C ASP A 41 2.42 13.68 7.55
N ASN A 42 3.65 14.13 7.25
CA ASN A 42 4.05 15.53 7.38
C ASN A 42 3.31 16.49 6.43
N GLY A 43 2.63 15.99 5.40
CA GLY A 43 1.76 16.77 4.51
C GLY A 43 0.27 16.55 4.77
N PHE A 44 -0.10 15.86 5.82
CA PHE A 44 -1.47 15.41 6.06
C PHE A 44 -2.45 16.59 6.22
N LYS A 45 -2.02 17.67 6.86
CA LYS A 45 -2.88 18.83 7.12
C LYS A 45 -3.43 19.45 5.82
N GLU A 46 -2.62 19.49 4.77
CA GLU A 46 -2.96 20.03 3.46
C GLU A 46 -3.66 18.97 2.59
N LEU A 47 -3.11 17.76 2.55
CA LEU A 47 -3.55 16.70 1.65
C LEU A 47 -4.75 15.92 2.18
N LYS A 48 -4.98 15.93 3.50
CA LYS A 48 -5.99 15.11 4.19
C LYS A 48 -5.77 13.61 3.98
N ASP A 49 -4.55 13.22 3.67
CA ASP A 49 -4.11 11.85 3.47
C ASP A 49 -2.61 11.75 3.72
N TYR A 50 -2.12 10.53 3.88
CA TYR A 50 -0.69 10.24 3.90
C TYR A 50 -0.13 10.31 2.49
N ARG A 51 1.14 10.58 2.38
CA ARG A 51 1.83 10.69 1.09
C ARG A 51 2.88 9.61 0.96
N ILE A 52 2.79 8.79 -0.08
CA ILE A 52 3.82 7.80 -0.36
C ILE A 52 5.11 8.44 -0.85
N GLY A 53 6.23 7.79 -0.61
CA GLY A 53 7.55 8.22 -1.04
C GLY A 53 8.64 7.72 -0.11
N HIS A 54 9.87 7.61 -0.63
CA HIS A 54 10.99 7.04 0.11
C HIS A 54 11.54 8.01 1.17
N LEU A 55 12.45 8.90 0.79
CA LEU A 55 13.07 9.84 1.75
C LEU A 55 12.16 11.00 2.15
N LYS A 56 11.23 11.34 1.29
CA LYS A 56 10.20 12.35 1.53
C LYS A 56 8.95 12.03 0.72
N GLY A 57 7.82 12.60 1.11
CA GLY A 57 6.57 12.40 0.39
C GLY A 57 6.70 12.76 -1.08
N GLY A 58 6.31 11.84 -1.96
CA GLY A 58 6.38 11.96 -3.41
C GLY A 58 7.73 11.62 -4.04
N ALA A 59 8.76 11.36 -3.24
CA ALA A 59 10.07 10.99 -3.78
C ALA A 59 10.10 9.56 -4.29
N GLU A 60 10.67 9.36 -5.46
CA GLU A 60 10.88 8.05 -6.08
C GLU A 60 9.58 7.30 -6.41
N VAL A 61 8.48 8.02 -6.57
CA VAL A 61 7.18 7.43 -6.93
C VAL A 61 7.04 7.39 -8.45
N GLU A 62 6.77 6.22 -8.99
CA GLU A 62 6.58 6.03 -10.42
C GLU A 62 5.09 6.02 -10.79
N HIS A 63 4.71 6.91 -11.69
CA HIS A 63 3.33 7.06 -12.16
C HIS A 63 3.06 6.33 -13.48
N VAL A 64 3.77 5.22 -13.73
CA VAL A 64 3.52 4.40 -14.91
C VAL A 64 2.09 3.83 -14.84
N PRO A 65 1.25 4.03 -15.87
CA PRO A 65 -0.11 3.50 -15.84
C PRO A 65 -0.14 1.98 -15.66
N PRO A 66 -1.07 1.42 -14.87
CA PRO A 66 -2.18 2.08 -14.17
C PRO A 66 -1.89 2.56 -12.74
N ASN A 67 -0.63 2.82 -12.40
CA ASN A 67 -0.35 3.44 -11.10
C ASN A 67 -1.12 4.75 -10.95
N PRO A 68 -1.54 5.13 -9.72
CA PRO A 68 -2.23 6.39 -9.49
C PRO A 68 -1.39 7.60 -9.97
N PRO A 69 -2.03 8.64 -10.54
CA PRO A 69 -1.33 9.86 -10.93
C PRO A 69 -0.94 10.75 -9.74
N ASP A 70 -1.50 10.49 -8.57
CA ASP A 70 -1.19 11.17 -7.32
C ASP A 70 -0.23 10.34 -6.43
N THR A 71 0.14 10.91 -5.29
CA THR A 71 1.01 10.26 -4.30
C THR A 71 0.28 9.97 -2.98
N LEU A 72 -1.05 9.96 -2.99
CA LEU A 72 -1.85 9.73 -1.80
C LEU A 72 -1.89 8.23 -1.45
N LEU A 73 -1.55 7.89 -0.23
CA LEU A 73 -1.53 6.50 0.22
C LEU A 73 -2.85 5.77 -0.05
N THR A 74 -3.99 6.44 0.19
CA THR A 74 -5.31 5.85 -0.04
C THR A 74 -5.50 5.44 -1.50
N SER A 75 -5.06 6.25 -2.47
CA SER A 75 -5.14 5.91 -3.89
C SER A 75 -4.37 4.63 -4.22
N TRP A 76 -3.18 4.49 -3.66
CA TRP A 76 -2.33 3.32 -3.89
C TRP A 76 -2.84 2.06 -3.20
N LEU A 77 -3.38 2.18 -1.99
CA LEU A 77 -4.04 1.06 -1.31
C LEU A 77 -5.27 0.59 -2.08
N ARG A 78 -6.01 1.50 -2.71
CA ARG A 78 -7.18 1.17 -3.54
C ARG A 78 -6.80 0.37 -4.79
N VAL A 79 -5.59 0.53 -5.34
CA VAL A 79 -5.09 -0.33 -6.43
C VAL A 79 -5.02 -1.78 -5.96
N VAL A 80 -4.47 -2.02 -4.78
CA VAL A 80 -4.37 -3.37 -4.20
C VAL A 80 -5.76 -3.94 -3.91
N ALA A 81 -6.64 -3.15 -3.32
CA ALA A 81 -8.01 -3.57 -3.01
C ALA A 81 -8.80 -3.93 -4.29
N ALA A 82 -8.69 -3.11 -5.33
CA ALA A 82 -9.35 -3.36 -6.62
C ALA A 82 -8.80 -4.60 -7.30
N TRP A 83 -7.48 -4.79 -7.30
CA TRP A 83 -6.86 -6.01 -7.84
C TRP A 83 -7.34 -7.25 -7.10
N SER A 84 -7.36 -7.20 -5.78
CA SER A 84 -7.85 -8.31 -4.94
C SER A 84 -9.30 -8.66 -5.26
N ALA A 85 -10.18 -7.68 -5.39
CA ALA A 85 -11.58 -7.88 -5.73
C ALA A 85 -11.77 -8.49 -7.13
N ALA A 86 -10.89 -8.14 -8.08
CA ALA A 86 -10.92 -8.66 -9.44
C ALA A 86 -10.33 -10.07 -9.59
N HIS A 87 -9.61 -10.56 -8.59
CA HIS A 87 -8.93 -11.85 -8.61
C HIS A 87 -9.37 -12.73 -7.43
N PRO A 88 -10.65 -13.14 -7.35
CA PRO A 88 -11.13 -13.95 -6.25
C PRO A 88 -10.34 -15.26 -6.17
N GLY A 89 -10.03 -15.70 -4.95
CA GLY A 89 -9.24 -16.91 -4.72
C GLY A 89 -7.72 -16.72 -4.82
N HIS A 90 -7.24 -15.49 -4.97
CA HIS A 90 -5.80 -15.24 -4.91
C HIS A 90 -5.21 -15.61 -3.55
N ASP A 91 -3.90 -15.88 -3.51
CA ASP A 91 -3.17 -16.08 -2.25
C ASP A 91 -3.25 -14.83 -1.36
N PRO A 92 -3.14 -14.98 -0.04
CA PRO A 92 -3.13 -13.83 0.87
C PRO A 92 -2.10 -12.78 0.45
N LEU A 93 -2.50 -11.51 0.49
CA LEU A 93 -1.63 -10.36 0.24
C LEU A 93 -1.12 -9.80 1.56
N THR A 94 0.17 -9.51 1.60
CA THR A 94 0.79 -8.76 2.68
C THR A 94 1.16 -7.37 2.17
N ILE A 95 0.74 -6.34 2.88
CA ILE A 95 1.15 -4.96 2.60
C ILE A 95 2.00 -4.50 3.76
N VAL A 96 3.28 -4.26 3.51
CA VAL A 96 4.18 -3.62 4.46
C VAL A 96 4.00 -2.12 4.32
N LEU A 97 3.60 -1.47 5.40
CA LEU A 97 3.40 -0.03 5.47
C LEU A 97 4.48 0.55 6.37
N ASP A 98 5.51 1.11 5.74
CA ASP A 98 6.66 1.67 6.45
C ASP A 98 6.44 3.17 6.69
N SER A 99 6.07 3.50 7.93
CA SER A 99 5.92 4.90 8.34
C SER A 99 7.29 5.55 8.50
N LYS A 100 7.51 6.62 7.76
CA LYS A 100 8.72 7.44 7.85
C LYS A 100 8.62 8.55 8.91
N ASP A 101 7.40 8.79 9.41
CA ASP A 101 7.11 9.82 10.41
C ASP A 101 6.49 9.18 11.66
N ASP A 102 6.31 9.98 12.70
CA ASP A 102 5.77 9.51 13.99
C ASP A 102 4.23 9.49 14.06
N LEU A 103 3.54 9.80 12.96
CA LEU A 103 2.09 9.82 12.80
C LEU A 103 1.36 10.83 13.72
N THR A 104 2.03 11.90 14.12
CA THR A 104 1.42 12.93 14.98
C THR A 104 0.73 14.05 14.18
N ASN A 105 0.90 14.10 12.85
CA ASN A 105 0.36 15.14 11.99
C ASN A 105 -0.97 14.77 11.31
N ASN A 106 -1.49 13.56 11.52
CA ASN A 106 -2.77 13.15 10.97
C ASN A 106 -3.97 13.75 11.75
N ALA A 107 -5.19 13.45 11.31
CA ALA A 107 -6.41 14.06 11.86
C ALA A 107 -6.61 13.82 13.36
N LEU A 108 -6.17 12.67 13.88
CA LEU A 108 -6.36 12.25 15.27
C LEU A 108 -5.06 12.30 16.08
N GLY A 109 -3.91 12.56 15.44
CA GLY A 109 -2.59 12.59 16.07
C GLY A 109 -2.08 11.22 16.52
N ASP A 110 -2.63 10.13 16.01
CA ASP A 110 -2.27 8.76 16.40
C ASP A 110 -2.59 7.73 15.30
N LEU A 111 -2.44 6.45 15.65
CA LEU A 111 -2.72 5.34 14.74
C LEU A 111 -4.21 5.14 14.42
N ALA A 112 -5.13 5.76 15.16
CA ALA A 112 -6.56 5.53 14.93
C ALA A 112 -7.02 6.04 13.57
N ASP A 113 -6.50 7.20 13.10
CA ASP A 113 -6.78 7.68 11.75
C ASP A 113 -6.27 6.69 10.70
N PHE A 114 -5.04 6.22 10.85
CA PHE A 114 -4.42 5.28 9.93
C PHE A 114 -5.20 3.97 9.86
N ASN A 115 -5.52 3.38 11.01
CA ASN A 115 -6.31 2.15 11.08
C ASN A 115 -7.69 2.33 10.44
N GLY A 116 -8.36 3.45 10.69
CA GLY A 116 -9.66 3.75 10.07
C GLY A 116 -9.60 3.80 8.55
N ARG A 117 -8.51 4.30 7.98
CA ARG A 117 -8.29 4.30 6.52
C ARG A 117 -8.13 2.91 5.96
N LEU A 118 -7.38 2.04 6.64
CA LEU A 118 -7.23 0.64 6.22
C LEU A 118 -8.58 -0.09 6.24
N GLU A 119 -9.37 0.12 7.27
CA GLU A 119 -10.72 -0.45 7.37
C GLU A 119 -11.63 0.08 6.26
N GLU A 120 -11.57 1.38 5.94
CA GLU A 120 -12.33 1.99 4.86
C GLU A 120 -11.97 1.40 3.49
N VAL A 121 -10.69 1.21 3.21
CA VAL A 121 -10.22 0.70 1.91
C VAL A 121 -10.48 -0.79 1.75
N PHE A 122 -10.19 -1.59 2.76
CA PHE A 122 -10.20 -3.05 2.67
C PHE A 122 -11.43 -3.71 3.28
N GLY A 123 -12.07 -3.07 4.27
CA GLY A 123 -13.27 -3.59 4.91
C GLY A 123 -13.11 -5.04 5.38
N ALA A 124 -14.06 -5.89 4.99
CA ALA A 124 -14.07 -7.31 5.36
C ALA A 124 -12.90 -8.12 4.77
N SER A 125 -12.18 -7.59 3.80
CA SER A 125 -10.98 -8.23 3.24
C SER A 125 -9.75 -8.09 4.13
N LEU A 126 -9.79 -7.19 5.12
CA LEU A 126 -8.70 -6.99 6.05
C LEU A 126 -8.68 -8.13 7.07
N PHE A 127 -7.53 -8.82 7.17
CA PHE A 127 -7.35 -9.84 8.21
C PHE A 127 -7.09 -9.17 9.54
N THR A 128 -7.98 -9.40 10.50
CA THR A 128 -7.87 -8.94 11.89
C THR A 128 -7.88 -10.13 12.83
N ARG A 129 -7.13 -10.05 13.94
CA ARG A 129 -7.13 -11.04 15.00
C ARG A 129 -8.09 -10.61 16.13
#